data_271ddf454db6321828daa09379d2fd35
#
_entry.id   271ddf454db6321828daa09379d2fd35
#
_cell.length_a   1.000
_cell.length_b   1.000
_cell.length_c   1.000
_cell.angle_alpha   90.00
_cell.angle_beta   90.00
_cell.angle_gamma   90.00
#
_symmetry.space_group_name_H-M   'P 1'
#
loop_
_entity.id
_entity.type
_entity.pdbx_description
1 polymer ?
#
loop_
_entity_poly.entity_id
_entity_poly.type
_entity_poly.pdbx_seq_one_letter_code
_entity_poly.pdbx_strand_id
1 'polypeptide(L)'
;MVKTAETYHVPVLLNESIDGLNIQPGGIYVDVTFGGGGHSKKILARINGNGHLYSFDQDADAERNVVANKDFTFVCSNFRYLKNWMRYYGVDGIDGLLADLGVSSHHFDDETRGFSFRYDSPLDMRMNKRAGKTAADIVNDYEESKLADIFYLYGELKNSRRIASALVKARTEKRIETTTDFIKAVEPLFKREREKKDMAKLFQALRIEVNHEMDALKEMLKSATEILKPGGRLSVITYHSLEDRIVKNVMKSGNSEGKITQDFFGRIETPFKLINNKVIVPNAEEQERNPRSRSAKLRIAEKK
;
A
#
# COMPACT_ATOMS: atom_id res chain seq x y z
N MET A 1 -37.13 -5.42 -4.00
CA MET A 1 -36.24 -5.98 -2.98
C MET A 1 -35.13 -4.96 -2.73
N VAL A 2 -35.18 -4.33 -1.59
CA VAL A 2 -34.18 -3.35 -1.16
C VAL A 2 -32.86 -4.10 -0.96
N LYS A 3 -31.81 -3.74 -1.70
CA LYS A 3 -30.44 -4.24 -1.42
C LYS A 3 -30.06 -3.71 -0.05
N THR A 4 -30.14 -4.60 0.92
CA THR A 4 -29.73 -4.36 2.29
C THR A 4 -28.25 -4.11 2.38
N ALA A 5 -27.92 -3.03 3.10
CA ALA A 5 -26.68 -2.74 3.79
C ALA A 5 -25.38 -3.20 3.09
N GLU A 6 -24.64 -2.22 2.59
CA GLU A 6 -23.22 -2.31 2.30
C GLU A 6 -22.53 -3.13 3.39
N THR A 7 -21.98 -4.28 2.99
CA THR A 7 -21.10 -5.06 3.84
C THR A 7 -19.86 -4.20 4.06
N TYR A 8 -19.87 -3.40 5.11
CA TYR A 8 -18.73 -2.57 5.50
C TYR A 8 -17.51 -3.49 5.66
N HIS A 9 -16.54 -3.32 4.80
CA HIS A 9 -15.32 -4.08 4.80
C HIS A 9 -14.61 -3.86 6.14
N VAL A 10 -14.53 -4.91 6.95
CA VAL A 10 -13.78 -4.85 8.21
C VAL A 10 -12.30 -4.69 7.85
N PRO A 11 -11.63 -3.64 8.36
CA PRO A 11 -10.21 -3.44 8.12
C PRO A 11 -9.38 -4.64 8.57
N VAL A 12 -8.32 -4.92 7.82
CA VAL A 12 -7.43 -6.06 8.12
C VAL A 12 -6.61 -5.78 9.37
N LEU A 13 -6.50 -6.78 10.27
CA LEU A 13 -5.73 -6.68 11.52
C LEU A 13 -6.08 -5.41 12.32
N LEU A 14 -7.37 -5.05 12.36
CA LEU A 14 -7.86 -3.79 12.93
C LEU A 14 -7.41 -3.59 14.38
N ASN A 15 -7.64 -4.57 15.23
CA ASN A 15 -7.32 -4.43 16.65
C ASN A 15 -5.81 -4.45 16.89
N GLU A 16 -5.11 -5.37 16.26
CA GLU A 16 -3.67 -5.56 16.40
C GLU A 16 -2.89 -4.33 15.94
N SER A 17 -3.31 -3.69 14.84
CA SER A 17 -2.67 -2.48 14.31
C SER A 17 -2.89 -1.26 15.18
N ILE A 18 -4.11 -1.10 15.73
CA ILE A 18 -4.45 0.01 16.63
C ILE A 18 -3.81 -0.17 18.01
N ASP A 19 -3.83 -1.38 18.57
CA ASP A 19 -3.16 -1.66 19.83
C ASP A 19 -1.65 -1.46 19.70
N GLY A 20 -1.09 -1.77 18.52
CA GLY A 20 0.30 -1.50 18.18
C GLY A 20 0.70 -0.03 18.22
N LEU A 21 -0.23 0.89 17.94
CA LEU A 21 0.01 2.33 18.04
C LEU A 21 0.17 2.83 19.48
N ASN A 22 -0.29 2.07 20.47
CA ASN A 22 -0.23 2.45 21.88
C ASN A 22 -0.75 3.88 22.14
N ILE A 23 -1.96 4.16 21.67
CA ILE A 23 -2.56 5.51 21.64
C ILE A 23 -2.61 6.12 23.04
N GLN A 24 -2.00 7.30 23.17
CA GLN A 24 -1.94 8.09 24.41
C GLN A 24 -2.84 9.32 24.31
N PRO A 25 -3.43 9.79 25.41
CA PRO A 25 -4.15 11.07 25.46
C PRO A 25 -3.27 12.25 25.02
N GLY A 26 -3.83 13.17 24.25
CA GLY A 26 -3.13 14.35 23.73
C GLY A 26 -2.19 14.07 22.56
N GLY A 27 -2.11 12.81 22.09
CA GLY A 27 -1.23 12.42 21.00
C GLY A 27 -1.73 12.84 19.63
N ILE A 28 -0.78 12.97 18.69
CA ILE A 28 -1.01 13.24 17.28
C ILE A 28 -0.72 11.95 16.48
N TYR A 29 -1.72 11.48 15.77
CA TYR A 29 -1.64 10.24 15.01
C TYR A 29 -1.85 10.48 13.51
N VAL A 30 -1.26 9.62 12.71
CA VAL A 30 -1.43 9.67 11.26
C VAL A 30 -1.84 8.28 10.74
N ASP A 31 -2.91 8.24 9.93
CA ASP A 31 -3.26 7.09 9.09
C ASP A 31 -2.97 7.48 7.64
N VAL A 32 -1.95 6.86 7.03
CA VAL A 32 -1.54 7.24 5.68
C VAL A 32 -2.34 6.52 4.57
N THR A 33 -3.33 5.72 4.95
CA THR A 33 -4.12 4.85 4.06
C THR A 33 -5.59 4.84 4.48
N PHE A 34 -6.24 6.00 4.39
CA PHE A 34 -7.60 6.20 4.90
C PHE A 34 -8.63 5.23 4.32
N GLY A 35 -8.69 5.10 2.99
CA GLY A 35 -9.61 4.21 2.28
C GLY A 35 -11.07 4.35 2.73
N GLY A 36 -11.63 3.30 3.30
CA GLY A 36 -12.99 3.29 3.88
C GLY A 36 -13.08 3.91 5.27
N GLY A 37 -11.98 4.39 5.85
CA GLY A 37 -11.92 5.06 7.15
C GLY A 37 -12.06 4.13 8.36
N GLY A 38 -11.94 2.82 8.18
CA GLY A 38 -12.17 1.88 9.28
C GLY A 38 -11.13 1.95 10.38
N HIS A 39 -9.83 1.97 10.03
CA HIS A 39 -8.74 2.17 10.97
C HIS A 39 -8.82 3.56 11.60
N SER A 40 -9.03 4.60 10.81
CA SER A 40 -9.17 5.98 11.26
C SER A 40 -10.29 6.17 12.29
N LYS A 41 -11.46 5.56 12.04
CA LYS A 41 -12.57 5.58 13.02
C LYS A 41 -12.19 4.93 14.35
N LYS A 42 -11.44 3.84 14.30
CA LYS A 42 -10.97 3.16 15.51
C LYS A 42 -9.91 3.97 16.26
N ILE A 43 -8.99 4.64 15.54
CA ILE A 43 -8.02 5.58 16.14
C ILE A 43 -8.76 6.73 16.83
N LEU A 44 -9.71 7.39 16.15
CA LEU A 44 -10.50 8.47 16.72
C LEU A 44 -11.25 8.06 17.98
N ALA A 45 -11.84 6.86 18.00
CA ALA A 45 -12.51 6.33 19.18
C ALA A 45 -11.53 6.14 20.37
N ARG A 46 -10.26 5.82 20.11
CA ARG A 46 -9.22 5.67 21.15
C ARG A 46 -8.68 7.02 21.62
N ILE A 47 -8.56 8.02 20.73
CA ILE A 47 -8.19 9.40 21.05
C ILE A 47 -9.25 10.03 21.97
N ASN A 48 -10.52 9.73 21.75
CA ASN A 48 -11.66 10.13 22.57
C ASN A 48 -11.70 11.63 22.90
N GLY A 49 -11.48 12.49 21.90
CA GLY A 49 -11.54 13.93 22.02
C GLY A 49 -10.31 14.59 22.67
N ASN A 50 -9.26 13.82 22.91
CA ASN A 50 -8.00 14.33 23.47
C ASN A 50 -6.83 13.91 22.57
N GLY A 51 -6.60 14.65 21.49
CA GLY A 51 -5.56 14.42 20.50
C GLY A 51 -6.04 14.79 19.10
N HIS A 52 -5.29 14.41 18.07
CA HIS A 52 -5.66 14.68 16.69
C HIS A 52 -5.23 13.56 15.74
N LEU A 53 -6.05 13.29 14.74
CA LEU A 53 -5.77 12.33 13.65
C LEU A 53 -5.72 13.04 12.30
N TYR A 54 -4.62 12.87 11.59
CA TYR A 54 -4.49 13.21 10.18
C TYR A 54 -4.59 11.93 9.36
N SER A 55 -5.48 11.90 8.35
CA SER A 55 -5.59 10.72 7.48
C SER A 55 -5.43 11.08 6.01
N PHE A 56 -4.60 10.29 5.32
CA PHE A 56 -4.23 10.51 3.94
C PHE A 56 -4.91 9.50 3.03
N ASP A 57 -5.34 9.97 1.86
CA ASP A 57 -5.62 9.13 0.72
C ASP A 57 -5.37 9.93 -0.57
N GLN A 58 -4.79 9.29 -1.57
CA GLN A 58 -4.59 9.91 -2.89
C GLN A 58 -5.81 9.74 -3.80
N ASP A 59 -6.70 8.79 -3.49
CA ASP A 59 -7.94 8.60 -4.22
C ASP A 59 -9.01 9.57 -3.69
N ALA A 60 -9.49 10.45 -4.58
CA ALA A 60 -10.56 11.39 -4.24
C ALA A 60 -11.87 10.69 -3.84
N ASP A 61 -12.10 9.44 -4.28
CA ASP A 61 -13.29 8.68 -3.91
C ASP A 61 -13.32 8.35 -2.40
N ALA A 62 -12.15 8.33 -1.74
CA ALA A 62 -12.05 8.11 -0.29
C ALA A 62 -12.68 9.27 0.52
N GLU A 63 -12.72 10.49 -0.01
CA GLU A 63 -13.29 11.66 0.65
C GLU A 63 -14.76 11.45 1.08
N ARG A 64 -15.50 10.61 0.35
CA ARG A 64 -16.90 10.27 0.67
C ARG A 64 -17.07 9.55 2.00
N ASN A 65 -15.99 8.95 2.53
CA ASN A 65 -15.98 8.22 3.79
C ASN A 65 -15.61 9.10 4.99
N VAL A 66 -15.27 10.38 4.73
CA VAL A 66 -14.89 11.34 5.77
C VAL A 66 -16.06 11.64 6.68
N VAL A 67 -15.83 11.56 7.98
CA VAL A 67 -16.80 11.90 9.01
C VAL A 67 -16.40 13.24 9.64
N ALA A 68 -17.32 14.16 9.76
CA ALA A 68 -17.08 15.44 10.44
C ALA A 68 -16.70 15.18 11.92
N ASN A 69 -15.49 15.52 12.28
CA ASN A 69 -14.97 15.41 13.63
C ASN A 69 -13.90 16.49 13.85
N LYS A 70 -13.95 17.22 14.97
CA LYS A 70 -13.02 18.30 15.29
C LYS A 70 -11.56 17.82 15.46
N ASP A 71 -11.40 16.57 15.85
CA ASP A 71 -10.10 15.94 16.12
C ASP A 71 -9.57 15.18 14.89
N PHE A 72 -10.13 15.46 13.70
CA PHE A 72 -9.82 14.76 12.47
C PHE A 72 -9.56 15.73 11.31
N THR A 73 -8.50 15.45 10.56
CA THR A 73 -8.17 16.16 9.32
C THR A 73 -7.93 15.14 8.20
N PHE A 74 -8.73 15.21 7.14
CA PHE A 74 -8.49 14.43 5.93
C PHE A 74 -7.58 15.20 4.97
N VAL A 75 -6.59 14.50 4.41
CA VAL A 75 -5.60 15.04 3.47
C VAL A 75 -5.68 14.26 2.15
N CYS A 76 -6.31 14.85 1.13
CA CYS A 76 -6.38 14.25 -0.21
C CYS A 76 -5.03 14.36 -0.92
N SER A 77 -4.09 13.47 -0.56
CA SER A 77 -2.73 13.48 -1.09
C SER A 77 -2.06 12.11 -0.97
N ASN A 78 -1.04 11.89 -1.80
CA ASN A 78 -0.17 10.73 -1.66
C ASN A 78 0.67 10.86 -0.38
N PHE A 79 0.77 9.80 0.39
CA PHE A 79 1.51 9.71 1.64
C PHE A 79 3.03 9.95 1.50
N ARG A 80 3.58 9.92 0.29
CA ARG A 80 4.97 10.31 0.02
C ARG A 80 5.29 11.74 0.50
N TYR A 81 4.26 12.60 0.54
CA TYR A 81 4.35 13.98 0.98
C TYR A 81 4.03 14.17 2.47
N LEU A 82 4.05 13.10 3.26
CA LEU A 82 3.72 13.10 4.70
C LEU A 82 4.38 14.26 5.45
N LYS A 83 5.71 14.37 5.38
CA LYS A 83 6.46 15.41 6.09
C LYS A 83 6.08 16.83 5.66
N ASN A 84 5.81 17.03 4.37
CA ASN A 84 5.40 18.31 3.82
C ASN A 84 4.05 18.76 4.40
N TRP A 85 3.08 17.85 4.46
CA TRP A 85 1.76 18.12 5.01
C TRP A 85 1.79 18.31 6.52
N MET A 86 2.56 17.53 7.28
CA MET A 86 2.70 17.75 8.72
C MET A 86 3.28 19.13 9.00
N ARG A 87 4.31 19.55 8.25
CA ARG A 87 4.86 20.91 8.35
C ARG A 87 3.83 21.98 7.97
N TYR A 88 3.01 21.76 6.94
CA TYR A 88 1.94 22.69 6.54
C TYR A 88 0.92 22.90 7.67
N TYR A 89 0.60 21.85 8.42
CA TYR A 89 -0.31 21.94 9.58
C TYR A 89 0.39 22.37 10.87
N GLY A 90 1.68 22.73 10.84
CA GLY A 90 2.44 23.14 12.03
C GLY A 90 2.71 21.99 13.00
N VAL A 91 2.75 20.75 12.50
CA VAL A 91 3.02 19.55 13.30
C VAL A 91 4.50 19.17 13.16
N ASP A 92 5.28 19.40 14.22
CA ASP A 92 6.72 19.08 14.24
C ASP A 92 7.01 17.61 14.55
N GLY A 93 6.08 16.92 15.22
CA GLY A 93 6.25 15.51 15.57
C GLY A 93 4.94 14.79 15.83
N ILE A 94 4.89 13.50 15.51
CA ILE A 94 3.73 12.62 15.68
C ILE A 94 4.01 11.52 16.69
N ASP A 95 2.96 11.04 17.37
CA ASP A 95 3.05 10.00 18.39
C ASP A 95 2.80 8.60 17.83
N GLY A 96 2.21 8.51 16.63
CA GLY A 96 2.06 7.23 15.93
C GLY A 96 1.66 7.38 14.48
N LEU A 97 2.07 6.40 13.68
CA LEU A 97 1.70 6.28 12.27
C LEU A 97 1.22 4.87 11.96
N LEU A 98 0.06 4.80 11.32
CA LEU A 98 -0.50 3.60 10.73
C LEU A 98 -0.39 3.65 9.21
N ALA A 99 -0.03 2.53 8.60
CA ALA A 99 -0.14 2.31 7.17
C ALA A 99 -0.73 0.92 6.89
N ASP A 100 -1.87 0.87 6.21
CA ASP A 100 -2.46 -0.34 5.64
C ASP A 100 -2.21 -0.32 4.13
N LEU A 101 -1.06 -0.87 3.71
CA LEU A 101 -0.55 -0.71 2.34
C LEU A 101 -1.37 -1.51 1.32
N GLY A 102 -1.12 -1.25 0.06
CA GLY A 102 -1.79 -1.92 -1.06
C GLY A 102 -2.97 -1.11 -1.60
N VAL A 103 -3.99 -1.81 -2.07
CA VAL A 103 -5.18 -1.19 -2.69
C VAL A 103 -6.42 -1.46 -1.86
N SER A 104 -7.28 -0.48 -1.77
CA SER A 104 -8.58 -0.67 -1.12
C SER A 104 -9.41 -1.72 -1.87
N SER A 105 -10.31 -2.39 -1.14
CA SER A 105 -11.26 -3.30 -1.76
C SER A 105 -12.11 -2.63 -2.83
N HIS A 106 -12.39 -1.32 -2.66
CA HIS A 106 -13.10 -0.51 -3.64
C HIS A 106 -12.43 -0.53 -5.02
N HIS A 107 -11.09 -0.42 -5.08
CA HIS A 107 -10.37 -0.47 -6.35
C HIS A 107 -10.52 -1.81 -7.08
N PHE A 108 -10.56 -2.94 -6.35
CA PHE A 108 -10.76 -4.25 -6.96
C PHE A 108 -12.20 -4.52 -7.39
N ASP A 109 -13.16 -3.89 -6.74
CA ASP A 109 -14.58 -4.10 -6.97
C ASP A 109 -15.16 -3.09 -7.99
N ASP A 110 -14.43 -2.01 -8.29
CA ASP A 110 -14.77 -1.05 -9.35
C ASP A 110 -14.33 -1.58 -10.72
N GLU A 111 -15.30 -2.03 -11.49
CA GLU A 111 -15.11 -2.58 -12.84
C GLU A 111 -14.56 -1.56 -13.85
N THR A 112 -14.47 -0.29 -13.52
CA THR A 112 -14.01 0.78 -14.42
C THR A 112 -12.54 1.15 -14.25
N ARG A 113 -11.87 0.61 -13.21
CA ARG A 113 -10.53 1.02 -12.76
C ARG A 113 -9.39 0.13 -13.26
N GLY A 114 -9.68 -1.06 -13.78
CA GLY A 114 -8.68 -1.98 -14.34
C GLY A 114 -7.75 -2.69 -13.33
N PHE A 115 -8.03 -2.63 -12.03
CA PHE A 115 -7.22 -3.29 -10.99
C PHE A 115 -7.43 -4.81 -10.94
N SER A 116 -8.51 -5.32 -11.53
CA SER A 116 -8.88 -6.72 -11.50
C SER A 116 -8.92 -7.33 -12.90
N PHE A 117 -8.42 -8.56 -13.02
CA PHE A 117 -8.53 -9.36 -14.25
C PHE A 117 -9.84 -10.17 -14.33
N ARG A 118 -10.81 -9.88 -13.46
CA ARG A 118 -12.13 -10.53 -13.46
C ARG A 118 -13.11 -9.91 -14.45
N TYR A 119 -12.88 -8.66 -14.81
CA TYR A 119 -13.75 -7.84 -15.65
C TYR A 119 -12.97 -7.33 -16.85
N ASP A 120 -13.67 -7.13 -17.96
CA ASP A 120 -13.11 -6.39 -19.08
C ASP A 120 -13.27 -4.90 -18.83
N SER A 121 -12.18 -4.24 -18.50
CA SER A 121 -12.12 -2.86 -18.04
C SER A 121 -11.07 -2.10 -18.82
N PRO A 122 -11.16 -0.75 -18.89
CA PRO A 122 -10.02 0.07 -19.30
C PRO A 122 -8.78 -0.28 -18.45
N LEU A 123 -7.64 -0.44 -19.07
CA LEU A 123 -6.39 -0.78 -18.39
C LEU A 123 -5.77 0.48 -17.77
N ASP A 124 -6.43 1.03 -16.72
CA ASP A 124 -6.02 2.30 -16.07
C ASP A 124 -5.07 2.06 -14.91
N MET A 125 -5.52 1.44 -13.83
CA MET A 125 -4.80 1.13 -12.58
C MET A 125 -4.30 2.35 -11.77
N ARG A 126 -4.66 3.58 -12.11
CA ARG A 126 -4.27 4.76 -11.31
C ARG A 126 -5.10 4.87 -10.04
N MET A 127 -4.46 5.00 -8.90
CA MET A 127 -5.14 5.35 -7.64
C MET A 127 -5.59 6.83 -7.69
N ASN A 128 -4.73 7.71 -8.19
CA ASN A 128 -5.07 9.11 -8.47
C ASN A 128 -5.43 9.29 -9.95
N LYS A 129 -6.71 9.37 -10.29
CA LYS A 129 -7.20 9.55 -11.68
C LYS A 129 -6.80 10.89 -12.30
N ARG A 130 -6.39 11.88 -11.50
CA ARG A 130 -6.09 13.25 -11.97
C ARG A 130 -4.70 13.39 -12.57
N ALA A 131 -3.81 12.41 -12.39
CA ALA A 131 -2.43 12.51 -12.82
C ALA A 131 -1.82 11.14 -13.13
N GLY A 132 -0.71 11.17 -13.85
CA GLY A 132 0.11 9.99 -14.16
C GLY A 132 -0.32 9.24 -15.41
N LYS A 133 0.53 8.28 -15.79
CA LYS A 133 0.28 7.35 -16.90
C LYS A 133 -0.64 6.22 -16.44
N THR A 134 -1.52 5.79 -17.34
CA THR A 134 -2.32 4.58 -17.14
C THR A 134 -1.46 3.33 -17.34
N ALA A 135 -1.95 2.18 -16.91
CA ALA A 135 -1.30 0.90 -17.22
C ALA A 135 -1.28 0.63 -18.74
N ALA A 136 -2.31 1.08 -19.47
CA ALA A 136 -2.31 1.03 -20.94
C ALA A 136 -1.17 1.85 -21.54
N ASP A 137 -0.91 3.06 -21.04
CA ASP A 137 0.22 3.89 -21.52
C ASP A 137 1.56 3.19 -21.23
N ILE A 138 1.74 2.59 -20.05
CA ILE A 138 2.95 1.84 -19.73
C ILE A 138 3.17 0.69 -20.71
N VAL A 139 2.15 -0.15 -20.94
CA VAL A 139 2.26 -1.33 -21.79
C VAL A 139 2.52 -0.95 -23.25
N ASN A 140 1.93 0.16 -23.73
CA ASN A 140 2.07 0.58 -25.12
C ASN A 140 3.32 1.44 -25.39
N ASP A 141 3.77 2.25 -24.42
CA ASP A 141 4.79 3.27 -24.69
C ASP A 141 6.18 2.90 -24.15
N TYR A 142 6.27 1.98 -23.18
CA TYR A 142 7.57 1.64 -22.60
C TYR A 142 8.39 0.73 -23.52
N GLU A 143 9.71 0.90 -23.46
CA GLU A 143 10.67 0.02 -24.11
C GLU A 143 10.57 -1.42 -23.56
N GLU A 144 10.84 -2.43 -24.41
CA GLU A 144 10.75 -3.84 -24.06
C GLU A 144 11.59 -4.19 -22.82
N SER A 145 12.80 -3.64 -22.72
CA SER A 145 13.69 -3.85 -21.58
C SER A 145 13.08 -3.32 -20.28
N LYS A 146 12.46 -2.15 -20.32
CA LYS A 146 11.82 -1.55 -19.14
C LYS A 146 10.57 -2.34 -18.71
N LEU A 147 9.78 -2.84 -19.64
CA LEU A 147 8.66 -3.74 -19.34
C LEU A 147 9.16 -5.04 -18.68
N ALA A 148 10.24 -5.62 -19.21
CA ALA A 148 10.85 -6.82 -18.64
C ALA A 148 11.32 -6.58 -17.19
N ASP A 149 11.92 -5.43 -16.91
CA ASP A 149 12.37 -5.06 -15.58
C ASP A 149 11.19 -4.90 -14.60
N ILE A 150 10.09 -4.27 -15.01
CA ILE A 150 8.87 -4.13 -14.20
C ILE A 150 8.33 -5.50 -13.80
N PHE A 151 8.15 -6.40 -14.77
CA PHE A 151 7.63 -7.74 -14.48
C PHE A 151 8.59 -8.62 -13.69
N TYR A 152 9.90 -8.40 -13.83
CA TYR A 152 10.89 -9.09 -13.03
C TYR A 152 10.95 -8.56 -11.59
N LEU A 153 11.09 -7.24 -11.43
CA LEU A 153 11.31 -6.60 -10.13
C LEU A 153 10.03 -6.57 -9.28
N TYR A 154 8.89 -6.23 -9.88
CA TYR A 154 7.64 -6.03 -9.16
C TYR A 154 6.69 -7.24 -9.24
N GLY A 155 6.79 -8.03 -10.30
CA GLY A 155 6.00 -9.26 -10.46
C GLY A 155 6.74 -10.51 -9.97
N GLU A 156 8.05 -10.45 -9.74
CA GLU A 156 8.88 -11.62 -9.42
C GLU A 156 8.69 -12.77 -10.45
N LEU A 157 8.55 -12.39 -11.74
CA LEU A 157 8.29 -13.31 -12.86
C LEU A 157 9.58 -13.65 -13.59
N LYS A 158 10.01 -14.91 -13.55
CA LYS A 158 11.26 -15.37 -14.20
C LYS A 158 11.21 -15.27 -15.73
N ASN A 159 10.03 -15.32 -16.33
CA ASN A 159 9.81 -15.22 -17.78
C ASN A 159 9.50 -13.78 -18.24
N SER A 160 9.86 -12.77 -17.47
CA SER A 160 9.55 -11.35 -17.69
C SER A 160 9.94 -10.85 -19.09
N ARG A 161 11.09 -11.27 -19.64
CA ARG A 161 11.52 -10.91 -21.01
C ARG A 161 10.57 -11.45 -22.08
N ARG A 162 10.09 -12.69 -21.93
CA ARG A 162 9.11 -13.28 -22.86
C ARG A 162 7.77 -12.56 -22.79
N ILE A 163 7.36 -12.15 -21.59
CA ILE A 163 6.13 -11.36 -21.37
C ILE A 163 6.27 -10.00 -22.06
N ALA A 164 7.38 -9.29 -21.84
CA ALA A 164 7.64 -7.99 -22.47
C ALA A 164 7.61 -8.11 -24.01
N SER A 165 8.31 -9.12 -24.57
CA SER A 165 8.35 -9.34 -26.01
C SER A 165 6.96 -9.64 -26.59
N ALA A 166 6.12 -10.45 -25.90
CA ALA A 166 4.75 -10.71 -26.33
C ALA A 166 3.88 -9.45 -26.35
N LEU A 167 4.01 -8.59 -25.34
CA LEU A 167 3.30 -7.31 -25.28
C LEU A 167 3.74 -6.36 -26.39
N VAL A 168 5.07 -6.24 -26.61
CA VAL A 168 5.61 -5.42 -27.69
C VAL A 168 5.11 -5.90 -29.06
N LYS A 169 5.07 -7.22 -29.27
CA LYS A 169 4.47 -7.78 -30.50
C LYS A 169 2.98 -7.47 -30.60
N ALA A 170 2.21 -7.71 -29.55
CA ALA A 170 0.76 -7.48 -29.56
C ALA A 170 0.40 -6.01 -29.85
N ARG A 171 1.11 -5.04 -29.24
CA ARG A 171 0.84 -3.62 -29.45
C ARG A 171 1.16 -3.10 -30.85
N THR A 172 1.99 -3.82 -31.63
CA THR A 172 2.23 -3.47 -33.04
C THR A 172 1.04 -3.81 -33.93
N GLU A 173 0.23 -4.79 -33.53
CA GLU A 173 -0.98 -5.17 -34.26
C GLU A 173 -2.18 -4.33 -33.84
N LYS A 174 -2.37 -4.15 -32.54
CA LYS A 174 -3.45 -3.36 -31.95
C LYS A 174 -3.01 -2.78 -30.61
N ARG A 175 -3.30 -1.50 -30.37
CA ARG A 175 -3.08 -0.86 -29.04
C ARG A 175 -3.81 -1.65 -27.95
N ILE A 176 -3.11 -1.95 -26.85
CA ILE A 176 -3.65 -2.67 -25.69
C ILE A 176 -4.37 -1.66 -24.81
N GLU A 177 -5.70 -1.67 -24.77
CA GLU A 177 -6.50 -0.67 -24.08
C GLU A 177 -7.28 -1.23 -22.90
N THR A 178 -7.57 -2.54 -22.93
CA THR A 178 -8.38 -3.18 -21.89
C THR A 178 -7.61 -4.28 -21.16
N THR A 179 -8.14 -4.68 -20.02
CA THR A 179 -7.63 -5.83 -19.26
C THR A 179 -7.67 -7.11 -20.09
N THR A 180 -8.71 -7.28 -20.91
CA THR A 180 -8.84 -8.42 -21.81
C THR A 180 -7.78 -8.40 -22.92
N ASP A 181 -7.51 -7.25 -23.54
CA ASP A 181 -6.43 -7.14 -24.54
C ASP A 181 -5.07 -7.54 -23.92
N PHE A 182 -4.79 -7.03 -22.71
CA PHE A 182 -3.57 -7.34 -21.99
C PHE A 182 -3.44 -8.84 -21.65
N ILE A 183 -4.50 -9.44 -21.13
CA ILE A 183 -4.53 -10.88 -20.79
C ILE A 183 -4.28 -11.73 -22.03
N LYS A 184 -5.00 -11.49 -23.14
CA LYS A 184 -4.86 -12.22 -24.40
C LYS A 184 -3.43 -12.20 -24.94
N ALA A 185 -2.71 -11.09 -24.78
CA ALA A 185 -1.33 -10.97 -25.23
C ALA A 185 -0.35 -11.85 -24.46
N VAL A 186 -0.62 -12.16 -23.20
CA VAL A 186 0.32 -12.84 -22.29
C VAL A 186 -0.13 -14.23 -21.82
N GLU A 187 -1.42 -14.52 -21.83
CA GLU A 187 -2.01 -15.78 -21.38
C GLU A 187 -1.31 -17.04 -21.97
N PRO A 188 -0.95 -17.08 -23.25
CA PRO A 188 -0.27 -18.25 -23.84
C PRO A 188 1.09 -18.57 -23.21
N LEU A 189 1.66 -17.65 -22.43
CA LEU A 189 2.96 -17.80 -21.78
C LEU A 189 2.87 -18.48 -20.42
N PHE A 190 1.67 -18.69 -19.90
CA PHE A 190 1.45 -19.25 -18.57
C PHE A 190 0.88 -20.68 -18.63
N LYS A 191 1.29 -21.49 -17.67
CA LYS A 191 0.73 -22.81 -17.47
C LYS A 191 -0.64 -22.67 -16.79
N ARG A 192 -1.63 -23.39 -17.27
CA ARG A 192 -3.03 -23.37 -16.78
C ARG A 192 -3.14 -23.50 -15.25
N GLU A 193 -2.28 -24.31 -14.64
CA GLU A 193 -2.26 -24.53 -13.18
C GLU A 193 -1.81 -23.30 -12.38
N ARG A 194 -1.01 -22.41 -12.97
CA ARG A 194 -0.43 -21.23 -12.32
C ARG A 194 -0.95 -19.91 -12.86
N GLU A 195 -1.76 -19.95 -13.87
CA GLU A 195 -2.25 -18.79 -14.62
C GLU A 195 -2.82 -17.69 -13.72
N LYS A 196 -3.75 -18.03 -12.84
CA LYS A 196 -4.35 -17.05 -11.92
C LYS A 196 -3.31 -16.39 -11.01
N LYS A 197 -2.34 -17.16 -10.52
CA LYS A 197 -1.28 -16.65 -9.64
C LYS A 197 -0.31 -15.74 -10.41
N ASP A 198 0.08 -16.15 -11.59
CA ASP A 198 1.02 -15.39 -12.41
C ASP A 198 0.34 -14.14 -12.99
N MET A 199 -0.96 -14.23 -13.34
CA MET A 199 -1.76 -13.06 -13.71
C MET A 199 -1.89 -12.04 -12.58
N ALA A 200 -2.13 -12.48 -11.36
CA ALA A 200 -2.14 -11.58 -10.20
C ALA A 200 -0.80 -10.84 -10.01
N LYS A 201 0.31 -11.50 -10.29
CA LYS A 201 1.65 -10.89 -10.24
C LYS A 201 1.88 -9.88 -11.35
N LEU A 202 1.36 -10.14 -12.56
CA LEU A 202 1.41 -9.18 -13.66
C LEU A 202 0.64 -7.90 -13.34
N PHE A 203 -0.58 -8.04 -12.86
CA PHE A 203 -1.41 -6.90 -12.44
C PHE A 203 -0.76 -6.14 -11.27
N GLN A 204 -0.19 -6.84 -10.29
CA GLN A 204 0.61 -6.22 -9.22
C GLN A 204 1.77 -5.42 -9.78
N ALA A 205 2.53 -5.96 -10.73
CA ALA A 205 3.69 -5.28 -11.29
C ALA A 205 3.32 -3.98 -12.01
N LEU A 206 2.28 -4.01 -12.84
CA LEU A 206 1.78 -2.81 -13.51
C LEU A 206 1.26 -1.78 -12.50
N ARG A 207 0.47 -2.22 -11.52
CA ARG A 207 -0.07 -1.34 -10.48
C ARG A 207 1.03 -0.60 -9.71
N ILE A 208 2.06 -1.34 -9.31
CA ILE A 208 3.22 -0.78 -8.61
C ILE A 208 3.91 0.31 -9.45
N GLU A 209 4.12 0.04 -10.75
CA GLU A 209 4.74 1.01 -11.65
C GLU A 209 3.84 2.23 -11.88
N VAL A 210 2.55 2.03 -12.17
CA VAL A 210 1.57 3.12 -12.41
C VAL A 210 1.52 4.09 -11.23
N ASN A 211 1.52 3.57 -10.01
CA ASN A 211 1.33 4.36 -8.79
C ASN A 211 2.65 4.71 -8.08
N HIS A 212 3.79 4.28 -8.62
CA HIS A 212 5.11 4.46 -7.99
C HIS A 212 5.14 4.01 -6.52
N GLU A 213 4.47 2.88 -6.22
CA GLU A 213 4.20 2.44 -4.85
C GLU A 213 5.47 2.24 -4.03
N MET A 214 6.52 1.66 -4.64
CA MET A 214 7.77 1.39 -3.92
C MET A 214 8.53 2.66 -3.53
N ASP A 215 8.53 3.68 -4.39
CA ASP A 215 9.19 4.94 -4.09
C ASP A 215 8.38 5.75 -3.06
N ALA A 216 7.05 5.79 -3.23
CA ALA A 216 6.16 6.41 -2.25
C ALA A 216 6.32 5.79 -0.85
N LEU A 217 6.42 4.45 -0.76
CA LEU A 217 6.65 3.74 0.50
C LEU A 217 8.00 4.13 1.13
N LYS A 218 9.08 4.17 0.36
CA LYS A 218 10.40 4.57 0.89
C LYS A 218 10.41 6.01 1.40
N GLU A 219 9.80 6.92 0.65
CA GLU A 219 9.69 8.34 1.03
C GLU A 219 8.83 8.53 2.28
N MET A 220 7.71 7.80 2.39
CA MET A 220 6.85 7.80 3.57
C MET A 220 7.59 7.28 4.80
N LEU A 221 8.27 6.13 4.69
CA LEU A 221 9.02 5.54 5.82
C LEU A 221 10.18 6.43 6.27
N LYS A 222 10.87 7.09 5.32
CA LYS A 222 11.88 8.11 5.63
C LYS A 222 11.26 9.27 6.40
N SER A 223 10.16 9.82 5.91
CA SER A 223 9.43 10.91 6.56
C SER A 223 8.95 10.51 7.95
N ALA A 224 8.36 9.31 8.09
CA ALA A 224 7.92 8.77 9.37
C ALA A 224 9.08 8.64 10.38
N THR A 225 10.24 8.16 9.90
CA THR A 225 11.44 8.06 10.76
C THR A 225 11.89 9.42 11.29
N GLU A 226 11.74 10.48 10.50
CA GLU A 226 12.16 11.84 10.86
C GLU A 226 11.18 12.53 11.82
N ILE A 227 9.85 12.31 11.66
CA ILE A 227 8.82 13.05 12.41
C ILE A 227 8.22 12.28 13.58
N LEU A 228 8.45 10.96 13.69
CA LEU A 228 8.04 10.21 14.89
C LEU A 228 8.85 10.67 16.08
N LYS A 229 8.15 11.05 17.14
CA LYS A 229 8.76 11.38 18.43
C LYS A 229 9.38 10.13 19.08
N PRO A 230 10.40 10.27 19.96
CA PRO A 230 10.85 9.16 20.80
C PRO A 230 9.67 8.52 21.55
N GLY A 231 9.58 7.18 21.52
CA GLY A 231 8.45 6.42 22.04
C GLY A 231 7.24 6.30 21.09
N GLY A 232 7.22 7.09 20.02
CA GLY A 232 6.18 7.02 18.99
C GLY A 232 6.17 5.69 18.22
N ARG A 233 5.02 5.27 17.74
CA ARG A 233 4.82 3.95 17.15
C ARG A 233 4.61 4.02 15.63
N LEU A 234 5.28 3.11 14.92
CA LEU A 234 5.10 2.84 13.50
C LEU A 234 4.43 1.47 13.35
N SER A 235 3.19 1.44 12.85
CA SER A 235 2.38 0.24 12.63
C SER A 235 2.09 0.10 11.15
N VAL A 236 2.62 -0.95 10.50
CA VAL A 236 2.55 -1.11 9.03
C VAL A 236 2.06 -2.50 8.65
N ILE A 237 0.96 -2.55 7.89
CA ILE A 237 0.41 -3.75 7.27
C ILE A 237 0.87 -3.78 5.81
N THR A 238 1.40 -4.92 5.36
CA THR A 238 1.89 -5.16 4.00
C THR A 238 1.23 -6.38 3.39
N TYR A 239 1.10 -6.45 2.07
CA TYR A 239 0.39 -7.55 1.39
C TYR A 239 1.27 -8.36 0.44
N HIS A 240 2.47 -7.87 0.11
CA HIS A 240 3.42 -8.62 -0.73
C HIS A 240 4.86 -8.48 -0.24
N SER A 241 5.73 -9.37 -0.78
CA SER A 241 7.12 -9.53 -0.36
C SER A 241 7.97 -8.26 -0.48
N LEU A 242 7.70 -7.43 -1.49
CA LEU A 242 8.48 -6.21 -1.75
C LEU A 242 8.23 -5.16 -0.67
N GLU A 243 6.96 -4.90 -0.33
CA GLU A 243 6.58 -4.00 0.77
C GLU A 243 7.18 -4.50 2.09
N ASP A 244 6.93 -5.77 2.43
CA ASP A 244 7.36 -6.37 3.69
C ASP A 244 8.88 -6.28 3.87
N ARG A 245 9.64 -6.45 2.78
CA ARG A 245 11.10 -6.34 2.78
C ARG A 245 11.57 -4.92 3.11
N ILE A 246 10.99 -3.90 2.45
CA ILE A 246 11.33 -2.49 2.69
C ILE A 246 11.00 -2.11 4.13
N VAL A 247 9.78 -2.39 4.59
CA VAL A 247 9.34 -2.08 5.97
C VAL A 247 10.24 -2.76 7.00
N LYS A 248 10.50 -4.07 6.82
CA LYS A 248 11.40 -4.82 7.69
C LYS A 248 12.80 -4.20 7.74
N ASN A 249 13.34 -3.83 6.58
CA ASN A 249 14.67 -3.22 6.50
C ASN A 249 14.73 -1.88 7.24
N VAL A 250 13.79 -0.98 6.99
CA VAL A 250 13.74 0.32 7.69
C VAL A 250 13.62 0.13 9.20
N MET A 251 12.72 -0.74 9.67
CA MET A 251 12.54 -0.97 11.10
C MET A 251 13.77 -1.62 11.77
N LYS A 252 14.54 -2.43 11.03
CA LYS A 252 15.72 -3.14 11.58
C LYS A 252 17.02 -2.36 11.45
N SER A 253 17.22 -1.66 10.33
CA SER A 253 18.51 -1.04 9.99
C SER A 253 18.40 0.47 9.69
N GLY A 254 17.20 1.06 9.78
CA GLY A 254 16.99 2.49 9.52
C GLY A 254 17.01 2.89 8.05
N ASN A 255 17.18 1.94 7.12
CA ASN A 255 17.22 2.22 5.68
C ASN A 255 16.50 1.14 4.86
N SER A 256 16.04 1.48 3.67
CA SER A 256 15.27 0.59 2.78
C SER A 256 16.10 -0.57 2.20
N GLU A 257 17.41 -0.39 2.08
CA GLU A 257 18.34 -1.37 1.52
C GLU A 257 18.68 -2.48 2.51
N GLY A 258 18.42 -2.28 3.82
CA GLY A 258 18.76 -3.22 4.87
C GLY A 258 20.26 -3.24 5.21
N LYS A 259 20.99 -2.18 4.85
CA LYS A 259 22.41 -2.03 5.20
C LYS A 259 22.52 -1.80 6.71
N ILE A 260 23.32 -2.62 7.36
CA ILE A 260 23.57 -2.53 8.80
C ILE A 260 24.73 -1.60 9.05
N THR A 261 24.50 -0.55 9.82
CA THR A 261 25.54 0.30 10.41
C THR A 261 25.71 -0.11 11.87
N GLN A 262 26.96 -0.24 12.32
CA GLN A 262 27.28 -0.60 13.69
C GLN A 262 28.15 0.49 14.32
N ASP A 263 27.93 0.74 15.61
CA ASP A 263 28.81 1.57 16.41
C ASP A 263 30.16 0.85 16.68
N PHE A 264 31.07 1.55 17.35
CA PHE A 264 32.39 1.00 17.72
C PHE A 264 32.29 -0.29 18.57
N PHE A 265 31.18 -0.51 19.26
CA PHE A 265 30.93 -1.68 20.10
C PHE A 265 30.17 -2.80 19.38
N GLY A 266 29.94 -2.67 18.06
CA GLY A 266 29.20 -3.65 17.25
C GLY A 266 27.67 -3.62 17.42
N ARG A 267 27.12 -2.58 18.08
CA ARG A 267 25.66 -2.43 18.23
C ARG A 267 25.08 -1.85 16.95
N ILE A 268 23.97 -2.43 16.51
CA ILE A 268 23.27 -1.95 15.30
C ILE A 268 22.66 -0.58 15.59
N GLU A 269 23.08 0.40 14.79
CA GLU A 269 22.46 1.72 14.77
C GLU A 269 21.14 1.65 14.01
N THR A 270 20.03 1.74 14.70
CA THR A 270 18.71 1.80 14.13
C THR A 270 17.86 2.80 14.90
N PRO A 271 17.03 3.61 14.21
CA PRO A 271 16.14 4.55 14.85
C PRO A 271 14.94 3.87 15.55
N PHE A 272 14.80 2.56 15.39
CA PHE A 272 13.65 1.83 15.89
C PHE A 272 14.03 0.66 16.81
N LYS A 273 13.13 0.38 17.75
CA LYS A 273 13.05 -0.85 18.53
C LYS A 273 11.84 -1.64 18.05
N LEU A 274 12.05 -2.88 17.61
CA LEU A 274 10.94 -3.75 17.20
C LEU A 274 10.06 -4.09 18.40
N ILE A 275 8.75 -3.94 18.24
CA ILE A 275 7.77 -4.35 19.25
C ILE A 275 7.41 -5.82 19.06
N ASN A 276 7.24 -6.25 17.80
CA ASN A 276 7.05 -7.66 17.47
C ASN A 276 8.22 -8.18 16.63
N ASN A 277 8.89 -9.23 17.11
CA ASN A 277 9.98 -9.87 16.35
C ASN A 277 9.46 -10.74 15.19
N LYS A 278 8.33 -11.39 15.41
CA LYS A 278 7.60 -12.15 14.37
C LYS A 278 6.48 -11.28 13.83
N VAL A 279 6.23 -11.36 12.54
CA VAL A 279 5.07 -10.66 11.92
C VAL A 279 3.77 -11.17 12.54
N ILE A 280 2.82 -10.28 12.76
CA ILE A 280 1.45 -10.61 13.10
C ILE A 280 0.72 -10.84 11.78
N VAL A 281 -0.03 -11.93 11.70
CA VAL A 281 -0.81 -12.32 10.52
C VAL A 281 -2.27 -12.52 10.93
N PRO A 282 -3.23 -12.31 10.02
CA PRO A 282 -4.64 -12.57 10.29
C PRO A 282 -4.86 -14.00 10.73
N ASN A 283 -5.73 -14.18 11.72
CA ASN A 283 -6.14 -15.50 12.18
C ASN A 283 -7.06 -16.21 11.15
N ALA A 284 -7.38 -17.48 11.38
CA ALA A 284 -8.20 -18.28 10.47
C ALA A 284 -9.60 -17.67 10.27
N GLU A 285 -10.23 -17.17 11.33
CA GLU A 285 -11.55 -16.54 11.28
C GLU A 285 -11.55 -15.26 10.43
N GLU A 286 -10.54 -14.42 10.59
CA GLU A 286 -10.39 -13.21 9.75
C GLU A 286 -10.16 -13.58 8.29
N GLN A 287 -9.32 -14.59 8.00
CA GLN A 287 -9.05 -15.04 6.63
C GLN A 287 -10.28 -15.67 5.97
N GLU A 288 -11.15 -16.33 6.72
CA GLU A 288 -12.42 -16.86 6.22
C GLU A 288 -13.40 -15.73 5.88
N ARG A 289 -13.56 -14.77 6.81
CA ARG A 289 -14.43 -13.60 6.62
C ARG A 289 -13.91 -12.66 5.53
N ASN A 290 -12.59 -12.46 5.45
CA ASN A 290 -11.92 -11.59 4.49
C ASN A 290 -10.75 -12.31 3.80
N PRO A 291 -10.99 -13.06 2.70
CA PRO A 291 -9.93 -13.78 1.99
C PRO A 291 -8.78 -12.89 1.47
N ARG A 292 -9.01 -11.57 1.31
CA ARG A 292 -7.98 -10.60 0.89
C ARG A 292 -6.95 -10.37 1.99
N SER A 293 -7.28 -10.64 3.25
CA SER A 293 -6.35 -10.52 4.39
C SER A 293 -5.25 -11.59 4.41
N ARG A 294 -5.42 -12.70 3.68
CA ARG A 294 -4.55 -13.90 3.75
C ARG A 294 -3.05 -13.60 3.64
N SER A 295 -2.67 -12.61 2.83
CA SER A 295 -1.27 -12.24 2.62
C SER A 295 -0.79 -11.11 3.54
N ALA A 296 -1.67 -10.56 4.38
CA ALA A 296 -1.34 -9.45 5.25
C ALA A 296 -0.29 -9.82 6.32
N LYS A 297 0.61 -8.87 6.57
CA LYS A 297 1.67 -8.98 7.58
C LYS A 297 1.80 -7.65 8.30
N LEU A 298 1.55 -7.63 9.59
CA LEU A 298 1.70 -6.44 10.43
C LEU A 298 3.08 -6.44 11.10
N ARG A 299 3.76 -5.32 10.99
CA ARG A 299 4.99 -4.99 11.74
C ARG A 299 4.80 -3.74 12.56
N ILE A 300 5.31 -3.77 13.78
CA ILE A 300 5.23 -2.66 14.73
C ILE A 300 6.61 -2.36 15.26
N ALA A 301 6.97 -1.09 15.26
CA ALA A 301 8.22 -0.61 15.82
C ALA A 301 8.01 0.67 16.63
N GLU A 302 8.84 0.91 17.63
CA GLU A 302 8.88 2.10 18.45
C GLU A 302 10.10 2.93 18.08
N LYS A 303 9.92 4.24 17.95
CA LYS A 303 11.01 5.18 17.75
C LYS A 303 11.85 5.26 19.03
N LYS A 304 13.18 5.16 18.88
CA LYS A 304 14.13 5.36 19.98
C LYS A 304 14.31 6.83 20.33
#